data_3bf41cb46728a383dbd7af720e21218a
#
_entry.id   3bf41cb46728a383dbd7af720e21218a
#
_cell.length_a   1.000
_cell.length_b   1.000
_cell.length_c   1.000
_cell.angle_alpha   90.00
_cell.angle_beta   90.00
_cell.angle_gamma   90.00
#
_symmetry.space_group_name_H-M   'P 1'
#
loop_
_entity.id
_entity.type
_entity.pdbx_description
1 polymer ?
#
loop_
_entity_poly.entity_id
_entity_poly.type
_entity_poly.pdbx_seq_one_letter_code
_entity_poly.pdbx_strand_id
1 'polypeptide(L)'
;AYMMNLKIIEAKLDENYKIDVDSVKENISDNTVAIVAIAGTTELGLVDPIEELSEIAYENNIYFHVDAAFGGFSIPFLRKIGYEFPPFDFSLPGVCSITVDPHKMGLAPIPAGGILFRKKEYLEVMAVDSPYLTVKTQSTIVGTRSGAASAATYAIMKYLGNEGYEKLAGNLMDNTHYFKEGLEKIGYDVVVEPELNIVAFNHPDMEAHDLADKLEDLGWRVSVAKCPVAIRVVLMNHITKQHLTDLLDDLTEIY
;
A
#
# COMPACT_ATOMS: atom_id res chain seq x y z
N ALA A 1 6.50 3.12 -16.74
CA ALA A 1 6.21 2.52 -18.05
C ALA A 1 6.20 3.59 -19.15
N TYR A 2 5.35 4.63 -19.07
CA TYR A 2 5.23 5.67 -20.11
C TYR A 2 6.58 6.33 -20.50
N MET A 3 7.37 6.78 -19.53
CA MET A 3 8.68 7.38 -19.76
C MET A 3 9.71 6.45 -20.43
N MET A 4 9.50 5.14 -20.31
CA MET A 4 10.37 4.11 -20.89
C MET A 4 9.77 3.48 -22.15
N ASN A 5 8.67 4.05 -22.64
CA ASN A 5 7.93 3.52 -23.80
C ASN A 5 7.52 2.04 -23.64
N LEU A 6 7.15 1.66 -22.40
CA LEU A 6 6.63 0.35 -22.11
C LEU A 6 5.10 0.38 -22.09
N LYS A 7 4.47 -0.63 -22.72
CA LYS A 7 3.03 -0.84 -22.64
C LYS A 7 2.66 -1.44 -21.29
N ILE A 8 1.68 -0.85 -20.62
CA ILE A 8 1.06 -1.43 -19.43
C ILE A 8 -0.12 -2.29 -19.89
N ILE A 9 -0.24 -3.47 -19.32
CA ILE A 9 -1.42 -4.30 -19.38
C ILE A 9 -1.93 -4.43 -17.96
N GLU A 10 -3.15 -3.96 -17.73
CA GLU A 10 -3.81 -4.08 -16.44
C GLU A 10 -4.48 -5.44 -16.35
N ALA A 11 -4.10 -6.25 -15.37
CA ALA A 11 -4.79 -7.49 -15.07
C ALA A 11 -6.18 -7.18 -14.50
N LYS A 12 -7.12 -8.07 -14.74
CA LYS A 12 -8.45 -7.98 -14.11
C LYS A 12 -8.31 -8.17 -12.60
N LEU A 13 -9.30 -7.70 -11.87
CA LEU A 13 -9.47 -8.01 -10.46
C LEU A 13 -10.45 -9.18 -10.30
N ASP A 14 -10.23 -9.96 -9.26
CA ASP A 14 -11.18 -10.97 -8.81
C ASP A 14 -12.39 -10.35 -8.07
N GLU A 15 -13.28 -11.17 -7.56
CA GLU A 15 -14.45 -10.75 -6.78
C GLU A 15 -14.11 -10.07 -5.45
N ASN A 16 -12.86 -10.24 -4.97
CA ASN A 16 -12.32 -9.63 -3.76
C ASN A 16 -11.45 -8.41 -4.04
N TYR A 17 -11.48 -7.88 -5.26
CA TYR A 17 -10.67 -6.73 -5.72
C TYR A 17 -9.14 -6.95 -5.65
N LYS A 18 -8.68 -8.20 -5.68
CA LYS A 18 -7.26 -8.56 -5.84
C LYS A 18 -6.95 -8.91 -7.28
N ILE A 19 -5.67 -8.91 -7.65
CA ILE A 19 -5.25 -9.34 -8.99
C ILE A 19 -5.76 -10.75 -9.26
N ASP A 20 -6.50 -10.92 -10.37
CA ASP A 20 -6.86 -12.22 -10.91
C ASP A 20 -5.62 -12.86 -11.56
N VAL A 21 -5.13 -13.92 -10.95
CA VAL A 21 -3.92 -14.65 -11.37
C VAL A 21 -4.08 -15.23 -12.78
N ASP A 22 -5.26 -15.71 -13.13
CA ASP A 22 -5.50 -16.26 -14.47
C ASP A 22 -5.49 -15.17 -15.53
N SER A 23 -6.00 -13.97 -15.21
CA SER A 23 -5.83 -12.80 -16.08
C SER A 23 -4.37 -12.44 -16.30
N VAL A 24 -3.50 -12.59 -15.29
CA VAL A 24 -2.05 -12.38 -15.46
C VAL A 24 -1.46 -13.42 -16.41
N LYS A 25 -1.76 -14.70 -16.21
CA LYS A 25 -1.29 -15.81 -17.07
C LYS A 25 -1.68 -15.61 -18.53
N GLU A 26 -2.93 -15.22 -18.79
CA GLU A 26 -3.45 -14.95 -20.13
C GLU A 26 -2.71 -13.81 -20.86
N ASN A 27 -2.17 -12.85 -20.11
CA ASN A 27 -1.51 -11.66 -20.65
C ASN A 27 0.02 -11.79 -20.74
N ILE A 28 0.62 -12.85 -20.23
CA ILE A 28 2.05 -13.12 -20.38
C ILE A 28 2.38 -13.47 -21.83
N SER A 29 3.46 -12.89 -22.34
CA SER A 29 4.00 -13.16 -23.66
C SER A 29 5.53 -13.03 -23.66
N ASP A 30 6.18 -13.38 -24.74
CA ASP A 30 7.64 -13.23 -24.93
C ASP A 30 8.11 -11.78 -24.76
N ASN A 31 7.22 -10.80 -24.83
CA ASN A 31 7.49 -9.38 -24.64
C ASN A 31 7.21 -8.89 -23.21
N THR A 32 6.75 -9.75 -22.32
CA THR A 32 6.50 -9.38 -20.92
C THR A 32 7.82 -9.24 -20.18
N VAL A 33 8.12 -8.01 -19.77
CA VAL A 33 9.40 -7.68 -19.09
C VAL A 33 9.28 -7.66 -17.57
N ALA A 34 8.09 -7.37 -17.04
CA ALA A 34 7.88 -7.31 -15.59
C ALA A 34 6.42 -7.58 -15.23
N ILE A 35 6.23 -8.11 -14.03
CA ILE A 35 4.95 -8.19 -13.31
C ILE A 35 5.08 -7.32 -12.06
N VAL A 36 4.02 -6.58 -11.72
CA VAL A 36 3.93 -5.78 -10.49
C VAL A 36 2.71 -6.22 -9.72
N ALA A 37 2.89 -6.53 -8.44
CA ALA A 37 1.82 -6.79 -7.49
C ALA A 37 1.95 -5.89 -6.26
N ILE A 38 0.88 -5.71 -5.51
CA ILE A 38 0.82 -4.72 -4.44
C ILE A 38 0.57 -5.41 -3.09
N ALA A 39 1.38 -5.06 -2.09
CA ALA A 39 1.15 -5.42 -0.69
C ALA A 39 0.60 -4.20 0.05
N GLY A 40 -0.71 -4.06 0.08
CA GLY A 40 -1.43 -2.89 0.59
C GLY A 40 -1.87 -1.94 -0.52
N THR A 41 -2.91 -2.33 -1.27
CA THR A 41 -3.46 -1.55 -2.38
C THR A 41 -3.94 -0.16 -1.92
N THR A 42 -3.79 0.83 -2.78
CA THR A 42 -4.12 2.23 -2.45
C THR A 42 -5.60 2.40 -2.09
N GLU A 43 -6.49 1.71 -2.79
CA GLU A 43 -7.93 1.93 -2.63
C GLU A 43 -8.49 1.18 -1.41
N LEU A 44 -8.07 -0.07 -1.19
CA LEU A 44 -8.71 -0.97 -0.22
C LEU A 44 -7.75 -1.53 0.84
N GLY A 45 -6.43 -1.32 0.69
CA GLY A 45 -5.43 -1.86 1.61
C GLY A 45 -5.24 -3.38 1.53
N LEU A 46 -5.61 -3.98 0.41
CA LEU A 46 -5.54 -5.44 0.20
C LEU A 46 -4.15 -5.88 -0.21
N VAL A 47 -3.83 -7.14 0.04
CA VAL A 47 -2.59 -7.77 -0.40
C VAL A 47 -2.91 -8.71 -1.57
N ASP A 48 -2.29 -8.45 -2.72
CA ASP A 48 -2.43 -9.29 -3.91
C ASP A 48 -1.91 -10.73 -3.67
N PRO A 49 -2.24 -11.70 -4.52
CA PRO A 49 -1.76 -13.09 -4.44
C PRO A 49 -0.28 -13.19 -4.87
N ILE A 50 0.60 -12.51 -4.10
CA ILE A 50 2.02 -12.29 -4.42
C ILE A 50 2.79 -13.61 -4.52
N GLU A 51 2.43 -14.61 -3.70
CA GLU A 51 3.09 -15.93 -3.71
C GLU A 51 2.92 -16.61 -5.06
N GLU A 52 1.68 -16.73 -5.55
CA GLU A 52 1.37 -17.34 -6.85
C GLU A 52 1.97 -16.53 -8.01
N LEU A 53 1.89 -15.21 -7.96
CA LEU A 53 2.48 -14.34 -8.98
C LEU A 53 4.01 -14.42 -9.00
N SER A 54 4.63 -14.64 -7.83
CA SER A 54 6.08 -14.86 -7.72
C SER A 54 6.51 -16.17 -8.38
N GLU A 55 5.74 -17.25 -8.22
CA GLU A 55 6.01 -18.51 -8.89
C GLU A 55 5.92 -18.36 -10.41
N ILE A 56 4.84 -17.75 -10.89
CA ILE A 56 4.65 -17.49 -12.32
C ILE A 56 5.81 -16.66 -12.90
N ALA A 57 6.20 -15.58 -12.22
CA ALA A 57 7.30 -14.74 -12.66
C ALA A 57 8.63 -15.48 -12.69
N TYR A 58 8.90 -16.32 -11.68
CA TYR A 58 10.10 -17.11 -11.57
C TYR A 58 10.21 -18.15 -12.69
N GLU A 59 9.14 -18.91 -12.94
CA GLU A 59 9.08 -19.93 -13.99
C GLU A 59 9.23 -19.36 -15.40
N ASN A 60 8.72 -18.16 -15.64
CA ASN A 60 8.79 -17.46 -16.93
C ASN A 60 10.00 -16.54 -17.06
N ASN A 61 10.90 -16.48 -16.06
CA ASN A 61 12.06 -15.57 -16.02
C ASN A 61 11.67 -14.10 -16.24
N ILE A 62 10.54 -13.67 -15.66
CA ILE A 62 10.01 -12.32 -15.72
C ILE A 62 10.44 -11.57 -14.44
N TYR A 63 10.80 -10.29 -14.57
CA TYR A 63 11.11 -9.45 -13.41
C TYR A 63 9.86 -9.22 -12.58
N PHE A 64 9.88 -9.55 -11.28
CA PHE A 64 8.76 -9.37 -10.40
C PHE A 64 9.04 -8.31 -9.33
N HIS A 65 8.22 -7.28 -9.33
CA HIS A 65 8.27 -6.19 -8.37
C HIS A 65 7.06 -6.25 -7.44
N VAL A 66 7.30 -6.08 -6.15
CA VAL A 66 6.25 -5.92 -5.15
C VAL A 66 6.21 -4.47 -4.69
N ASP A 67 5.11 -3.80 -4.93
CA ASP A 67 4.86 -2.49 -4.35
C ASP A 67 4.29 -2.66 -2.94
N ALA A 68 5.17 -2.61 -1.94
CA ALA A 68 4.81 -2.62 -0.53
C ALA A 68 4.95 -1.22 0.11
N ALA A 69 4.74 -0.17 -0.68
CA ALA A 69 4.83 1.21 -0.22
C ALA A 69 3.96 1.47 1.02
N PHE A 70 2.77 0.86 1.09
CA PHE A 70 1.89 0.93 2.25
C PHE A 70 2.12 -0.23 3.22
N GLY A 71 2.06 -1.48 2.76
CA GLY A 71 2.11 -2.66 3.61
C GLY A 71 3.49 -2.97 4.21
N GLY A 72 4.57 -2.47 3.61
CA GLY A 72 5.95 -2.80 4.03
C GLY A 72 6.31 -2.42 5.47
N PHE A 73 5.67 -1.39 6.03
CA PHE A 73 5.81 -1.00 7.45
C PHE A 73 4.59 -1.39 8.31
N SER A 74 3.65 -2.16 7.79
CA SER A 74 2.49 -2.66 8.54
C SER A 74 2.53 -4.19 8.68
N ILE A 75 2.56 -4.91 7.56
CA ILE A 75 2.44 -6.37 7.51
C ILE A 75 3.48 -7.10 8.39
N PRO A 76 4.79 -6.75 8.38
CA PRO A 76 5.77 -7.45 9.20
C PRO A 76 5.48 -7.39 10.71
N PHE A 77 4.91 -6.28 11.16
CA PHE A 77 4.57 -6.08 12.58
C PHE A 77 3.22 -6.68 12.94
N LEU A 78 2.25 -6.64 12.04
CA LEU A 78 0.96 -7.32 12.20
C LEU A 78 1.14 -8.84 12.32
N ARG A 79 2.01 -9.45 11.50
CA ARG A 79 2.35 -10.87 11.64
C ARG A 79 2.89 -11.22 13.03
N LYS A 80 3.71 -10.36 13.62
CA LYS A 80 4.28 -10.59 14.95
C LYS A 80 3.26 -10.56 16.08
N ILE A 81 2.15 -9.87 15.89
CA ILE A 81 1.04 -9.80 16.85
C ILE A 81 -0.11 -10.74 16.49
N GLY A 82 0.10 -11.66 15.54
CA GLY A 82 -0.82 -12.77 15.27
C GLY A 82 -1.74 -12.61 14.07
N TYR A 83 -1.62 -11.55 13.28
CA TYR A 83 -2.35 -11.45 12.01
C TYR A 83 -1.71 -12.33 10.94
N GLU A 84 -2.54 -13.01 10.18
CA GLU A 84 -2.10 -13.88 9.08
C GLU A 84 -2.03 -13.08 7.78
N PHE A 85 -0.85 -13.10 7.13
CA PHE A 85 -0.62 -12.55 5.80
C PHE A 85 0.24 -13.51 4.99
N PRO A 86 -0.02 -13.67 3.69
CA PRO A 86 0.86 -14.42 2.81
C PRO A 86 2.24 -13.74 2.70
N PRO A 87 3.30 -14.49 2.38
CA PRO A 87 4.62 -13.90 2.13
C PRO A 87 4.56 -12.94 0.93
N PHE A 88 5.29 -11.82 1.03
CA PHE A 88 5.39 -10.81 -0.03
C PHE A 88 6.82 -10.33 -0.26
N ASP A 89 7.75 -10.87 0.50
CA ASP A 89 9.14 -10.40 0.56
C ASP A 89 10.11 -11.33 -0.20
N PHE A 90 11.39 -11.13 0.02
CA PHE A 90 12.45 -11.92 -0.62
C PHE A 90 12.51 -13.39 -0.18
N SER A 91 11.65 -13.89 0.68
CA SER A 91 11.47 -15.33 0.90
C SER A 91 10.90 -16.03 -0.35
N LEU A 92 10.16 -15.30 -1.17
CA LEU A 92 9.61 -15.78 -2.43
C LEU A 92 10.66 -15.69 -3.56
N PRO A 93 10.90 -16.76 -4.32
CA PRO A 93 12.01 -16.84 -5.28
C PRO A 93 11.91 -15.83 -6.43
N GLY A 94 10.70 -15.51 -6.90
CA GLY A 94 10.46 -14.61 -8.03
C GLY A 94 10.60 -13.13 -7.70
N VAL A 95 10.47 -12.72 -6.43
CA VAL A 95 10.53 -11.31 -6.05
C VAL A 95 11.93 -10.73 -6.28
N CYS A 96 12.04 -9.79 -7.22
CA CYS A 96 13.30 -9.14 -7.61
C CYS A 96 13.53 -7.81 -6.88
N SER A 97 12.46 -7.05 -6.63
CA SER A 97 12.53 -5.78 -5.90
C SER A 97 11.24 -5.50 -5.13
N ILE A 98 11.35 -4.66 -4.10
CA ILE A 98 10.25 -4.27 -3.23
C ILE A 98 10.32 -2.77 -2.98
N THR A 99 9.23 -2.04 -3.22
CA THR A 99 9.09 -0.65 -2.77
C THR A 99 8.62 -0.63 -1.32
N VAL A 100 9.19 0.25 -0.51
CA VAL A 100 8.74 0.53 0.87
C VAL A 100 8.79 2.03 1.11
N ASP A 101 7.74 2.59 1.71
CA ASP A 101 7.67 4.02 2.00
C ASP A 101 7.67 4.30 3.51
N PRO A 102 8.86 4.58 4.09
CA PRO A 102 8.95 4.98 5.50
C PRO A 102 8.08 6.19 5.86
N HIS A 103 7.80 7.07 4.90
CA HIS A 103 6.95 8.25 5.14
C HIS A 103 5.44 7.93 5.21
N LYS A 104 5.03 6.67 5.00
CA LYS A 104 3.67 6.17 5.23
C LYS A 104 3.60 5.55 6.63
N MET A 105 3.45 4.25 6.73
CA MET A 105 3.33 3.55 8.02
C MET A 105 4.64 3.51 8.83
N GLY A 106 5.78 3.83 8.24
CA GLY A 106 7.06 3.95 8.94
C GLY A 106 7.24 5.25 9.74
N LEU A 107 6.29 6.22 9.64
CA LEU A 107 6.25 7.48 10.38
C LEU A 107 7.45 8.41 10.16
N ALA A 108 8.19 8.24 9.09
CA ALA A 108 9.24 9.16 8.70
C ALA A 108 8.67 10.38 7.97
N PRO A 109 9.33 11.54 7.96
CA PRO A 109 8.87 12.70 7.22
C PRO A 109 9.00 12.49 5.70
N ILE A 110 8.11 13.11 4.93
CA ILE A 110 8.17 13.16 3.47
C ILE A 110 9.34 14.05 3.03
N PRO A 111 10.10 13.66 1.98
CA PRO A 111 10.01 12.44 1.19
C PRO A 111 10.93 11.32 1.73
N ALA A 112 10.37 10.16 2.06
CA ALA A 112 11.14 8.99 2.48
C ALA A 112 10.56 7.74 1.81
N GLY A 113 10.89 7.52 0.55
CA GLY A 113 10.59 6.31 -0.21
C GLY A 113 11.86 5.48 -0.42
N GLY A 114 11.74 4.18 -0.48
CA GLY A 114 12.84 3.26 -0.70
C GLY A 114 12.47 2.12 -1.65
N ILE A 115 13.47 1.63 -2.36
CA ILE A 115 13.40 0.39 -3.12
C ILE A 115 14.50 -0.54 -2.63
N LEU A 116 14.13 -1.78 -2.36
CA LEU A 116 15.02 -2.86 -1.99
C LEU A 116 15.18 -3.80 -3.20
N PHE A 117 16.38 -4.26 -3.45
CA PHE A 117 16.68 -5.22 -4.52
C PHE A 117 17.17 -6.53 -3.92
N ARG A 118 16.72 -7.65 -4.48
CA ARG A 118 17.24 -8.98 -4.12
C ARG A 118 18.73 -9.10 -4.41
N LYS A 119 19.19 -8.54 -5.54
CA LYS A 119 20.56 -8.62 -6.02
C LYS A 119 21.11 -7.23 -6.31
N LYS A 120 22.39 -7.03 -6.00
CA LYS A 120 23.10 -5.78 -6.26
C LYS A 120 23.16 -5.46 -7.75
N GLU A 121 23.23 -6.48 -8.59
CA GLU A 121 23.30 -6.37 -10.05
C GLU A 121 22.10 -5.61 -10.63
N TYR A 122 20.92 -5.74 -10.03
CA TYR A 122 19.74 -4.99 -10.47
C TYR A 122 19.90 -3.47 -10.29
N LEU A 123 20.59 -3.05 -9.24
CA LEU A 123 20.94 -1.64 -9.03
C LEU A 123 22.06 -1.19 -9.98
N GLU A 124 23.04 -2.04 -10.23
CA GLU A 124 24.19 -1.74 -11.08
C GLU A 124 23.79 -1.54 -12.55
N VAL A 125 22.83 -2.31 -13.06
CA VAL A 125 22.29 -2.15 -14.44
C VAL A 125 21.64 -0.79 -14.64
N MET A 126 21.08 -0.18 -13.59
CA MET A 126 20.46 1.15 -13.66
C MET A 126 21.49 2.29 -13.52
N ALA A 127 22.74 1.97 -13.20
CA ALA A 127 23.76 2.96 -12.92
C ALA A 127 24.22 3.64 -14.21
N VAL A 128 24.18 4.98 -14.22
CA VAL A 128 24.66 5.82 -15.33
C VAL A 128 25.90 6.56 -14.85
N ASP A 129 26.92 6.62 -15.68
CA ASP A 129 28.13 7.37 -15.40
C ASP A 129 27.84 8.88 -15.29
N SER A 130 28.34 9.47 -14.22
CA SER A 130 28.20 10.90 -13.96
C SER A 130 29.56 11.52 -13.69
N PRO A 131 30.17 12.16 -14.69
CA PRO A 131 31.57 12.59 -14.66
C PRO A 131 31.84 13.72 -13.63
N TYR A 132 30.80 14.44 -13.19
CA TYR A 132 30.92 15.56 -12.25
C TYR A 132 30.69 15.16 -10.79
N LEU A 133 30.22 13.93 -10.52
CA LEU A 133 29.99 13.45 -9.16
C LEU A 133 31.24 12.79 -8.57
N THR A 134 31.42 12.95 -7.26
CA THR A 134 32.46 12.24 -6.50
C THR A 134 32.25 10.72 -6.56
N VAL A 135 30.99 10.27 -6.45
CA VAL A 135 30.58 8.91 -6.77
C VAL A 135 30.25 8.87 -8.26
N LYS A 136 31.08 8.20 -9.04
CA LYS A 136 31.06 8.25 -10.52
C LYS A 136 29.79 7.75 -11.18
N THR A 137 28.85 7.15 -10.44
CA THR A 137 27.63 6.56 -10.96
C THR A 137 26.40 7.05 -10.23
N GLN A 138 25.27 7.15 -10.93
CA GLN A 138 23.96 7.48 -10.39
C GLN A 138 22.94 6.47 -10.89
N SER A 139 22.16 5.89 -9.96
CA SER A 139 21.17 4.84 -10.26
C SER A 139 19.71 5.33 -10.11
N THR A 140 19.49 6.64 -10.05
CA THR A 140 18.15 7.22 -9.84
C THR A 140 17.93 8.39 -10.79
N ILE A 141 16.66 8.59 -11.18
CA ILE A 141 16.26 9.72 -12.04
C ILE A 141 16.47 11.06 -11.33
N VAL A 142 16.16 11.11 -10.03
CA VAL A 142 16.38 12.30 -9.20
C VAL A 142 17.83 12.31 -8.71
N GLY A 143 18.54 13.40 -8.97
CA GLY A 143 19.94 13.57 -8.58
C GLY A 143 20.13 13.74 -7.06
N THR A 144 20.66 14.87 -6.64
CA THR A 144 20.91 15.18 -5.22
C THR A 144 19.61 15.20 -4.41
N ARG A 145 19.61 14.49 -3.29
CA ARG A 145 18.48 14.42 -2.34
C ARG A 145 18.96 14.76 -0.93
N SER A 146 18.02 15.25 -0.11
CA SER A 146 18.31 15.51 1.30
C SER A 146 18.57 14.21 2.07
N GLY A 147 19.65 14.16 2.83
CA GLY A 147 19.92 13.07 3.78
C GLY A 147 19.02 13.12 5.03
N ALA A 148 18.25 14.21 5.23
CA ALA A 148 17.38 14.37 6.40
C ALA A 148 16.33 13.27 6.49
N ALA A 149 15.70 12.89 5.36
CA ALA A 149 14.70 11.83 5.31
C ALA A 149 15.29 10.46 5.74
N SER A 150 16.51 10.14 5.28
CA SER A 150 17.20 8.90 5.67
C SER A 150 17.57 8.91 7.14
N ALA A 151 18.09 10.04 7.65
CA ALA A 151 18.45 10.18 9.07
C ALA A 151 17.21 10.09 9.97
N ALA A 152 16.09 10.73 9.58
CA ALA A 152 14.82 10.66 10.29
C ALA A 152 14.21 9.26 10.27
N THR A 153 14.26 8.56 9.12
CA THR A 153 13.84 7.15 9.01
C THR A 153 14.63 6.28 9.99
N TYR A 154 15.95 6.40 9.99
CA TYR A 154 16.80 5.66 10.93
C TYR A 154 16.45 5.98 12.38
N ALA A 155 16.29 7.26 12.72
CA ALA A 155 15.98 7.71 14.07
C ALA A 155 14.64 7.14 14.57
N ILE A 156 13.57 7.22 13.76
CA ILE A 156 12.25 6.71 14.15
C ILE A 156 12.24 5.17 14.27
N MET A 157 12.91 4.47 13.37
CA MET A 157 13.05 3.02 13.44
C MET A 157 13.80 2.59 14.70
N LYS A 158 14.86 3.32 15.08
CA LYS A 158 15.62 3.05 16.32
C LYS A 158 14.83 3.41 17.58
N TYR A 159 14.03 4.48 17.53
CA TYR A 159 13.23 4.94 18.66
C TYR A 159 12.07 3.97 18.96
N LEU A 160 11.31 3.57 17.95
CA LEU A 160 10.18 2.67 18.10
C LEU A 160 10.62 1.21 18.29
N GLY A 161 11.61 0.77 17.53
CA GLY A 161 12.00 -0.63 17.50
C GLY A 161 10.83 -1.54 17.04
N ASN A 162 10.95 -2.83 17.22
CA ASN A 162 9.89 -3.77 16.88
C ASN A 162 8.64 -3.55 17.75
N GLU A 163 8.81 -3.47 19.06
CA GLU A 163 7.71 -3.33 20.01
C GLU A 163 6.86 -2.06 19.76
N GLY A 164 7.51 -0.95 19.41
CA GLY A 164 6.81 0.29 19.07
C GLY A 164 5.97 0.15 17.80
N TYR A 165 6.52 -0.45 16.75
CA TYR A 165 5.76 -0.69 15.52
C TYR A 165 4.66 -1.74 15.69
N GLU A 166 4.89 -2.81 16.47
CA GLU A 166 3.87 -3.81 16.81
C GLU A 166 2.68 -3.16 17.53
N LYS A 167 2.96 -2.32 18.52
CA LYS A 167 1.91 -1.58 19.23
C LYS A 167 1.15 -0.61 18.32
N LEU A 168 1.86 0.11 17.44
CA LEU A 168 1.23 1.04 16.50
C LEU A 168 0.35 0.29 15.50
N ALA A 169 0.84 -0.81 14.93
CA ALA A 169 0.09 -1.64 13.99
C ALA A 169 -1.16 -2.24 14.64
N GLY A 170 -1.06 -2.74 15.88
CA GLY A 170 -2.20 -3.23 16.65
C GLY A 170 -3.26 -2.16 16.88
N ASN A 171 -2.86 -0.97 17.36
CA ASN A 171 -3.80 0.13 17.58
C ASN A 171 -4.50 0.58 16.29
N LEU A 172 -3.80 0.56 15.15
CA LEU A 172 -4.40 0.88 13.85
C LEU A 172 -5.49 -0.14 13.47
N MET A 173 -5.23 -1.43 13.65
CA MET A 173 -6.21 -2.47 13.36
C MET A 173 -7.39 -2.44 14.35
N ASP A 174 -7.15 -2.17 15.63
CA ASP A 174 -8.22 -1.98 16.62
C ASP A 174 -9.17 -0.84 16.21
N ASN A 175 -8.62 0.28 15.77
CA ASN A 175 -9.40 1.41 15.26
C ASN A 175 -10.12 1.05 13.95
N THR A 176 -9.48 0.28 13.07
CA THR A 176 -10.05 -0.17 11.80
C THR A 176 -11.27 -1.05 12.03
N HIS A 177 -11.16 -2.05 12.90
CA HIS A 177 -12.28 -2.92 13.26
C HIS A 177 -13.40 -2.13 13.96
N TYR A 178 -13.04 -1.25 14.89
CA TYR A 178 -14.04 -0.40 15.57
C TYR A 178 -14.84 0.45 14.57
N PHE A 179 -14.17 1.08 13.60
CA PHE A 179 -14.83 1.92 12.61
C PHE A 179 -15.69 1.09 11.65
N LYS A 180 -15.14 -0.04 11.14
CA LYS A 180 -15.88 -0.99 10.31
C LYS A 180 -17.17 -1.47 10.98
N GLU A 181 -17.07 -1.97 12.23
CA GLU A 181 -18.23 -2.43 13.00
C GLU A 181 -19.25 -1.32 13.27
N GLY A 182 -18.78 -0.08 13.47
CA GLY A 182 -19.62 1.08 13.62
C GLY A 182 -20.43 1.38 12.37
N LEU A 183 -19.80 1.36 11.20
CA LEU A 183 -20.45 1.56 9.89
C LEU A 183 -21.54 0.51 9.64
N GLU A 184 -21.22 -0.76 9.85
CA GLU A 184 -22.18 -1.86 9.66
C GLU A 184 -23.41 -1.72 10.59
N LYS A 185 -23.20 -1.28 11.84
CA LYS A 185 -24.29 -1.06 12.81
C LYS A 185 -25.26 0.04 12.41
N ILE A 186 -24.75 1.08 11.73
CA ILE A 186 -25.59 2.19 11.26
C ILE A 186 -26.07 2.00 9.82
N GLY A 187 -25.83 0.82 9.21
CA GLY A 187 -26.41 0.41 7.94
C GLY A 187 -25.61 0.77 6.69
N TYR A 188 -24.35 1.18 6.82
CA TYR A 188 -23.45 1.40 5.68
C TYR A 188 -22.84 0.09 5.18
N ASP A 189 -22.64 0.00 3.87
CA ASP A 189 -22.05 -1.17 3.22
C ASP A 189 -20.53 -1.06 3.19
N VAL A 190 -19.83 -1.88 3.97
CA VAL A 190 -18.37 -2.00 3.90
C VAL A 190 -18.00 -2.85 2.69
N VAL A 191 -17.17 -2.30 1.80
CA VAL A 191 -16.87 -2.89 0.48
C VAL A 191 -16.18 -4.24 0.58
N VAL A 192 -15.19 -4.34 1.47
CA VAL A 192 -14.44 -5.58 1.75
C VAL A 192 -14.02 -5.62 3.21
N GLU A 193 -13.75 -6.80 3.74
CA GLU A 193 -13.10 -6.94 5.04
C GLU A 193 -11.71 -6.30 5.00
N PRO A 194 -11.40 -5.32 5.86
CA PRO A 194 -10.11 -4.65 5.85
C PRO A 194 -8.96 -5.60 6.22
N GLU A 195 -7.98 -5.75 5.34
CA GLU A 195 -6.74 -6.46 5.64
C GLU A 195 -5.72 -5.55 6.34
N LEU A 196 -5.69 -4.28 5.96
CA LEU A 196 -4.87 -3.23 6.56
C LEU A 196 -5.77 -2.06 7.03
N ASN A 197 -5.16 -1.01 7.54
CA ASN A 197 -5.83 0.15 8.14
C ASN A 197 -6.51 1.09 7.11
N ILE A 198 -7.26 0.53 6.17
CA ILE A 198 -8.09 1.24 5.20
C ILE A 198 -9.50 0.64 5.24
N VAL A 199 -10.51 1.50 5.39
CA VAL A 199 -11.92 1.11 5.30
C VAL A 199 -12.56 1.83 4.13
N ALA A 200 -13.15 1.06 3.21
CA ALA A 200 -13.94 1.58 2.10
C ALA A 200 -15.41 1.20 2.32
N PHE A 201 -16.31 2.16 2.16
CA PHE A 201 -17.73 1.95 2.43
C PHE A 201 -18.62 2.81 1.54
N ASN A 202 -19.87 2.41 1.39
CA ASN A 202 -20.91 3.12 0.68
C ASN A 202 -22.15 3.31 1.56
N HIS A 203 -22.89 4.37 1.27
CA HIS A 203 -24.24 4.55 1.76
C HIS A 203 -25.19 3.71 0.87
N PRO A 204 -26.21 3.03 1.41
CA PRO A 204 -27.09 2.16 0.63
C PRO A 204 -27.88 2.90 -0.47
N ASP A 205 -28.23 4.16 -0.24
CA ASP A 205 -29.13 4.93 -1.11
C ASP A 205 -28.49 6.22 -1.68
N MET A 206 -27.17 6.43 -1.50
CA MET A 206 -26.49 7.66 -1.94
C MET A 206 -25.15 7.34 -2.61
N GLU A 207 -24.87 8.04 -3.70
CA GLU A 207 -23.59 7.94 -4.40
C GLU A 207 -22.42 8.43 -3.52
N ALA A 208 -21.26 7.79 -3.64
CA ALA A 208 -20.08 8.10 -2.81
C ALA A 208 -19.62 9.56 -2.92
N HIS A 209 -19.75 10.19 -4.08
CA HIS A 209 -19.40 11.59 -4.27
C HIS A 209 -20.34 12.53 -3.52
N ASP A 210 -21.67 12.26 -3.57
CA ASP A 210 -22.67 13.06 -2.86
C ASP A 210 -22.51 12.92 -1.34
N LEU A 211 -22.12 11.72 -0.87
CA LEU A 211 -21.79 11.48 0.54
C LEU A 211 -20.53 12.25 0.95
N ALA A 212 -19.49 12.25 0.09
CA ALA A 212 -18.27 13.00 0.35
C ALA A 212 -18.52 14.50 0.48
N ASP A 213 -19.37 15.07 -0.38
CA ASP A 213 -19.76 16.48 -0.34
C ASP A 213 -20.51 16.81 0.97
N LYS A 214 -21.44 15.97 1.41
CA LYS A 214 -22.13 16.15 2.70
C LYS A 214 -21.17 16.07 3.88
N LEU A 215 -20.21 15.14 3.85
CA LEU A 215 -19.18 15.04 4.88
C LEU A 215 -18.27 16.26 4.87
N GLU A 216 -17.95 16.86 3.72
CA GLU A 216 -17.16 18.09 3.65
C GLU A 216 -17.91 19.27 4.27
N ASP A 217 -19.23 19.37 4.09
CA ASP A 217 -20.09 20.40 4.73
C ASP A 217 -20.07 20.27 6.26
N LEU A 218 -19.91 19.06 6.80
CA LEU A 218 -19.72 18.78 8.23
C LEU A 218 -18.27 18.94 8.72
N GLY A 219 -17.34 19.25 7.82
CA GLY A 219 -15.93 19.46 8.12
C GLY A 219 -15.02 18.24 7.95
N TRP A 220 -15.55 17.12 7.44
CA TRP A 220 -14.78 15.90 7.17
C TRP A 220 -14.24 15.91 5.74
N ARG A 221 -12.92 15.72 5.59
CA ARG A 221 -12.31 15.49 4.28
C ARG A 221 -11.97 14.03 4.09
N VAL A 222 -12.76 13.35 3.29
CA VAL A 222 -12.57 11.96 2.92
C VAL A 222 -12.10 11.83 1.47
N SER A 223 -11.57 10.66 1.12
CA SER A 223 -11.24 10.33 -0.26
C SER A 223 -12.35 9.46 -0.86
N VAL A 224 -12.58 9.60 -2.16
CA VAL A 224 -13.40 8.65 -2.91
C VAL A 224 -12.47 7.73 -3.71
N ALA A 225 -12.57 6.43 -3.45
CA ALA A 225 -11.90 5.38 -4.20
C ALA A 225 -12.51 5.29 -5.61
N LYS A 226 -11.74 4.82 -6.58
CA LYS A 226 -12.17 4.74 -7.99
C LYS A 226 -12.63 3.36 -8.41
N CYS A 227 -12.05 2.34 -7.83
CA CYS A 227 -12.37 0.95 -8.15
C CYS A 227 -12.29 0.07 -6.89
N PRO A 228 -13.46 -0.24 -6.29
CA PRO A 228 -14.80 0.28 -6.59
C PRO A 228 -14.96 1.74 -6.18
N VAL A 229 -15.98 2.42 -6.68
CA VAL A 229 -16.32 3.78 -6.21
C VAL A 229 -16.91 3.66 -4.82
N ALA A 230 -16.22 4.24 -3.83
CA ALA A 230 -16.60 4.18 -2.42
C ALA A 230 -15.93 5.29 -1.61
N ILE A 231 -16.49 5.68 -0.49
CA ILE A 231 -15.76 6.49 0.49
C ILE A 231 -14.59 5.66 1.02
N ARG A 232 -13.42 6.27 1.07
CA ARG A 232 -12.18 5.64 1.54
C ARG A 232 -11.60 6.40 2.71
N VAL A 233 -11.46 5.73 3.84
CA VAL A 233 -10.85 6.26 5.05
C VAL A 233 -9.58 5.47 5.38
N VAL A 234 -8.44 6.17 5.48
CA VAL A 234 -7.17 5.61 5.94
C VAL A 234 -6.99 5.97 7.40
N LEU A 235 -6.95 4.96 8.25
CA LEU A 235 -6.78 5.15 9.68
C LEU A 235 -5.29 5.31 10.02
N MET A 236 -4.86 6.56 10.14
CA MET A 236 -3.47 6.92 10.46
C MET A 236 -3.28 7.04 11.98
N ASN A 237 -2.04 6.98 12.45
CA ASN A 237 -1.71 7.01 13.89
C ASN A 237 -2.18 8.25 14.68
N HIS A 238 -2.53 9.33 13.99
CA HIS A 238 -3.11 10.53 14.61
C HIS A 238 -4.64 10.48 14.71
N ILE A 239 -5.28 9.49 14.08
CA ILE A 239 -6.73 9.28 14.18
C ILE A 239 -7.02 8.55 15.49
N THR A 240 -7.78 9.20 16.34
CA THR A 240 -8.17 8.64 17.64
C THR A 240 -9.54 7.97 17.55
N LYS A 241 -9.85 7.12 18.52
CA LYS A 241 -11.18 6.51 18.63
C LYS A 241 -12.29 7.56 18.74
N GLN A 242 -12.02 8.73 19.36
CA GLN A 242 -12.98 9.84 19.43
C GLN A 242 -13.32 10.38 18.06
N HIS A 243 -12.31 10.63 17.20
CA HIS A 243 -12.55 11.08 15.82
C HIS A 243 -13.43 10.10 15.05
N LEU A 244 -13.24 8.79 15.25
CA LEU A 244 -14.06 7.77 14.59
C LEU A 244 -15.48 7.73 15.14
N THR A 245 -15.66 7.95 16.45
CA THR A 245 -16.99 8.06 17.05
C THR A 245 -17.73 9.28 16.52
N ASP A 246 -17.08 10.45 16.49
CA ASP A 246 -17.67 11.69 15.97
C ASP A 246 -18.08 11.52 14.49
N LEU A 247 -17.24 10.86 13.67
CA LEU A 247 -17.57 10.58 12.27
C LEU A 247 -18.76 9.61 12.13
N LEU A 248 -18.84 8.58 12.98
CA LEU A 248 -19.97 7.65 12.99
C LEU A 248 -21.27 8.31 13.44
N ASP A 249 -21.20 9.26 14.37
CA ASP A 249 -22.35 10.02 14.82
C ASP A 249 -22.88 10.91 13.68
N ASP A 250 -22.01 11.64 12.98
CA ASP A 250 -22.37 12.45 11.81
C ASP A 250 -22.92 11.59 10.66
N LEU A 251 -22.32 10.42 10.40
CA LEU A 251 -22.83 9.46 9.40
C LEU A 251 -24.22 8.91 9.76
N THR A 252 -24.51 8.77 11.05
CA THR A 252 -25.85 8.35 11.52
C THR A 252 -26.91 9.43 11.26
N GLU A 253 -26.52 10.73 11.31
CA GLU A 253 -27.44 11.83 10.99
C GLU A 253 -27.67 11.99 9.49
N ILE A 254 -26.74 11.51 8.65
CA ILE A 254 -26.88 11.52 7.18
C ILE A 254 -27.78 10.39 6.69
N TYR A 255 -27.80 9.25 7.43
CA TYR A 255 -28.59 8.06 7.09
C TYR A 255 -30.08 8.31 7.25
#